data_4b906a5216bdcc389a8f0d5da304ade4
#
_entry.id   4b906a5216bdcc389a8f0d5da304ade4
#
_cell.length_a   1.000
_cell.length_b   1.000
_cell.length_c   1.000
_cell.angle_alpha   90.00
_cell.angle_beta   90.00
_cell.angle_gamma   90.00
#
_symmetry.space_group_name_H-M   'P 1'
#
loop_
_entity.id
_entity.type
_entity.pdbx_description
1 polymer ?
#
loop_
_entity_poly.entity_id
_entity_poly.type
_entity_poly.pdbx_seq_one_letter_code
_entity_poly.pdbx_strand_id
1 'polypeptide(L)'
;MKIAVVSDIHGNVLALEAVLADLKLEAPDVIVNLGDCVSGPLWPEETAAILRETGWPTIRGNHDRIVLDNPVDKMGPTDSFTVERLSSVSRDWLATTKPTVRLTDDIFLCHGTPDNDDRYLTEKVDGPKGHLPDEDTLLAELNGETAPVICCGHTHIPRVIRLQKTGQVLLNPGSVGLPSYEDDHPHRHVMEAGSPHARYALMTNNSGAWNFQEKILTYDWDTAAGEAQKNGRPGWARSLRNGFYGPLS
;
A
#
# COMPACT_ATOMS: atom_id res chain seq x y z
N MET A 1 16.43 -9.40 -14.01
CA MET A 1 15.38 -8.37 -13.85
C MET A 1 15.21 -8.07 -12.39
N LYS A 2 15.29 -6.79 -11.99
CA LYS A 2 15.09 -6.31 -10.63
C LYS A 2 13.89 -5.37 -10.60
N ILE A 3 12.90 -5.65 -9.78
CA ILE A 3 11.67 -4.87 -9.67
C ILE A 3 11.53 -4.34 -8.24
N ALA A 4 11.23 -3.07 -8.11
CA ALA A 4 10.82 -2.49 -6.83
C ALA A 4 9.29 -2.43 -6.77
N VAL A 5 8.72 -2.82 -5.64
CA VAL A 5 7.28 -2.84 -5.38
C VAL A 5 7.00 -1.91 -4.22
N VAL A 6 6.31 -0.80 -4.48
CA VAL A 6 5.84 0.17 -3.48
C VAL A 6 4.32 0.08 -3.35
N SER A 7 3.77 0.45 -2.21
CA SER A 7 2.33 0.44 -1.91
C SER A 7 1.99 1.39 -0.79
N ASP A 8 0.74 1.82 -0.72
CA ASP A 8 0.15 2.45 0.45
C ASP A 8 0.95 3.68 0.92
N ILE A 9 1.14 4.63 -0.02
CA ILE A 9 1.93 5.85 0.21
C ILE A 9 1.16 6.87 1.05
N HIS A 10 -0.17 6.90 0.89
CA HIS A 10 -1.09 7.66 1.73
C HIS A 10 -0.75 9.15 1.90
N GLY A 11 -0.33 9.80 0.81
CA GLY A 11 -0.02 11.23 0.84
C GLY A 11 1.22 11.58 1.68
N ASN A 12 2.04 10.60 2.08
CA ASN A 12 3.25 10.81 2.87
C ASN A 12 4.45 11.10 1.97
N VAL A 13 4.56 12.35 1.55
CA VAL A 13 5.64 12.80 0.66
C VAL A 13 7.03 12.56 1.25
N LEU A 14 7.21 12.72 2.57
CA LEU A 14 8.51 12.53 3.23
C LEU A 14 8.97 11.07 3.19
N ALA A 15 8.04 10.14 3.39
CA ALA A 15 8.33 8.72 3.25
C ALA A 15 8.61 8.34 1.78
N LEU A 16 7.84 8.89 0.85
CA LEU A 16 8.07 8.68 -0.59
C LEU A 16 9.44 9.21 -1.03
N GLU A 17 9.86 10.37 -0.57
CA GLU A 17 11.19 10.94 -0.87
C GLU A 17 12.32 10.05 -0.37
N ALA A 18 12.20 9.47 0.83
CA ALA A 18 13.17 8.50 1.36
C ALA A 18 13.24 7.23 0.48
N VAL A 19 12.08 6.72 0.04
CA VAL A 19 12.01 5.58 -0.89
C VAL A 19 12.63 5.94 -2.24
N LEU A 20 12.34 7.11 -2.79
CA LEU A 20 12.94 7.57 -4.05
C LEU A 20 14.46 7.71 -3.96
N ALA A 21 14.99 8.15 -2.81
CA ALA A 21 16.44 8.24 -2.60
C ALA A 21 17.09 6.84 -2.58
N ASP A 22 16.49 5.87 -1.91
CA ASP A 22 17.01 4.49 -1.89
C ASP A 22 16.87 3.79 -3.24
N LEU A 23 15.76 4.01 -3.96
CA LEU A 23 15.54 3.47 -5.31
C LEU A 23 16.60 3.94 -6.33
N LYS A 24 17.11 5.16 -6.18
CA LYS A 24 18.23 5.65 -7.02
C LYS A 24 19.51 4.84 -6.79
N LEU A 25 19.75 4.37 -5.56
CA LEU A 25 20.91 3.53 -5.21
C LEU A 25 20.70 2.09 -5.65
N GLU A 26 19.49 1.57 -5.46
CA GLU A 26 19.13 0.21 -5.83
C GLU A 26 19.04 0.00 -7.34
N ALA A 27 18.73 1.06 -8.10
CA ALA A 27 18.63 1.05 -9.56
C ALA A 27 17.82 -0.15 -10.11
N PRO A 28 16.53 -0.32 -9.72
CA PRO A 28 15.70 -1.38 -10.26
C PRO A 28 15.40 -1.14 -11.74
N ASP A 29 15.19 -2.22 -12.50
CA ASP A 29 14.79 -2.15 -13.91
C ASP A 29 13.36 -1.60 -14.08
N VAL A 30 12.48 -1.91 -13.11
CA VAL A 30 11.07 -1.49 -13.08
C VAL A 30 10.69 -1.15 -11.64
N ILE A 31 9.86 -0.12 -11.47
CA ILE A 31 9.21 0.22 -10.21
C ILE A 31 7.71 0.14 -10.43
N VAL A 32 6.98 -0.53 -9.56
CA VAL A 32 5.52 -0.62 -9.60
C VAL A 32 4.91 -0.09 -8.31
N ASN A 33 3.74 0.55 -8.41
CA ASN A 33 2.97 1.06 -7.27
C ASN A 33 1.62 0.36 -7.19
N LEU A 34 1.34 -0.21 -6.03
CA LEU A 34 0.14 -1.03 -5.79
C LEU A 34 -1.08 -0.24 -5.28
N GLY A 35 -1.07 1.09 -5.41
CA GLY A 35 -2.22 1.92 -5.06
C GLY A 35 -2.16 2.53 -3.66
N ASP A 36 -3.26 3.13 -3.26
CA ASP A 36 -3.40 4.00 -2.09
C ASP A 36 -2.34 5.09 -2.07
N CYS A 37 -2.35 5.82 -3.18
CA CYS A 37 -1.29 6.78 -3.51
C CYS A 37 -1.34 8.02 -2.62
N VAL A 38 -2.52 8.61 -2.46
CA VAL A 38 -2.64 10.01 -2.00
C VAL A 38 -3.52 10.20 -0.78
N SER A 39 -4.41 9.26 -0.46
CA SER A 39 -5.37 9.44 0.62
C SER A 39 -4.69 9.39 1.99
N GLY A 40 -4.64 10.56 2.63
CA GLY A 40 -4.01 10.74 3.94
C GLY A 40 -4.12 12.18 4.42
N PRO A 41 -4.08 12.42 5.74
CA PRO A 41 -4.15 13.76 6.32
C PRO A 41 -2.77 14.46 6.32
N LEU A 42 -2.00 14.32 5.23
CA LEU A 42 -0.63 14.78 5.09
C LEU A 42 -0.50 15.72 3.89
N TRP A 43 0.19 15.32 2.84
CA TRP A 43 0.48 16.11 1.65
C TRP A 43 0.03 15.40 0.36
N PRO A 44 -1.30 15.26 0.14
CA PRO A 44 -1.82 14.50 -1.00
C PRO A 44 -1.42 15.08 -2.36
N GLU A 45 -1.43 16.40 -2.54
CA GLU A 45 -1.09 17.02 -3.84
C GLU A 45 0.40 16.93 -4.14
N GLU A 46 1.27 17.16 -3.16
CA GLU A 46 2.73 17.06 -3.31
C GLU A 46 3.13 15.62 -3.65
N THR A 47 2.50 14.64 -3.00
CA THR A 47 2.70 13.22 -3.29
C THR A 47 2.22 12.86 -4.70
N ALA A 48 1.03 13.31 -5.08
CA ALA A 48 0.50 13.11 -6.43
C ALA A 48 1.39 13.74 -7.51
N ALA A 49 1.90 14.95 -7.25
CA ALA A 49 2.79 15.66 -8.18
C ALA A 49 4.05 14.84 -8.47
N ILE A 50 4.68 14.27 -7.44
CA ILE A 50 5.83 13.39 -7.61
C ILE A 50 5.45 12.13 -8.39
N LEU A 51 4.40 11.44 -8.00
CA LEU A 51 4.01 10.17 -8.62
C LEU A 51 3.67 10.33 -10.11
N ARG A 52 3.04 11.43 -10.50
CA ARG A 52 2.77 11.75 -11.92
C ARG A 52 4.02 11.83 -12.77
N GLU A 53 5.13 12.34 -12.20
CA GLU A 53 6.41 12.50 -12.91
C GLU A 53 7.19 11.18 -13.03
N THR A 54 6.87 10.17 -12.22
CA THR A 54 7.63 8.90 -12.20
C THR A 54 7.36 8.02 -13.41
N GLY A 55 6.16 8.07 -13.98
CA GLY A 55 5.72 7.17 -15.03
C GLY A 55 5.64 5.68 -14.62
N TRP A 56 5.64 5.38 -13.33
CA TRP A 56 5.56 4.00 -12.85
C TRP A 56 4.22 3.35 -13.21
N PRO A 57 4.22 2.07 -13.61
CA PRO A 57 3.00 1.27 -13.58
C PRO A 57 2.35 1.35 -12.19
N THR A 58 1.21 2.03 -12.12
CA THR A 58 0.46 2.29 -10.89
C THR A 58 -0.92 1.68 -11.02
N ILE A 59 -1.33 0.90 -10.04
CA ILE A 59 -2.72 0.44 -9.92
C ILE A 59 -3.48 1.30 -8.91
N ARG A 60 -4.79 1.18 -8.92
CA ARG A 60 -5.69 1.95 -8.06
C ARG A 60 -6.01 1.15 -6.80
N GLY A 61 -5.77 1.75 -5.62
CA GLY A 61 -6.23 1.20 -4.36
C GLY A 61 -7.68 1.57 -4.03
N ASN A 62 -8.21 1.04 -2.92
CA ASN A 62 -9.58 1.32 -2.48
C ASN A 62 -9.77 2.79 -2.11
N HIS A 63 -8.80 3.43 -1.44
CA HIS A 63 -8.85 4.84 -1.15
C HIS A 63 -8.73 5.72 -2.41
N ASP A 64 -7.92 5.35 -3.38
CA ASP A 64 -7.84 6.05 -4.67
C ASP A 64 -9.20 5.99 -5.40
N ARG A 65 -9.88 4.84 -5.38
CA ARG A 65 -11.24 4.67 -5.92
C ARG A 65 -12.25 5.53 -5.16
N ILE A 66 -12.22 5.54 -3.82
CA ILE A 66 -13.13 6.35 -3.00
C ILE A 66 -12.98 7.83 -3.33
N VAL A 67 -11.73 8.33 -3.45
CA VAL A 67 -11.42 9.73 -3.81
C VAL A 67 -11.98 10.11 -5.20
N LEU A 68 -12.03 9.16 -6.14
CA LEU A 68 -12.52 9.40 -7.50
C LEU A 68 -14.03 9.30 -7.62
N ASP A 69 -14.64 8.28 -7.02
CA ASP A 69 -15.96 7.80 -7.36
C ASP A 69 -17.04 8.18 -6.33
N ASN A 70 -16.66 8.42 -5.06
CA ASN A 70 -17.66 8.68 -4.02
C ASN A 70 -18.03 10.18 -3.93
N PRO A 71 -19.28 10.49 -3.59
CA PRO A 71 -19.65 11.83 -3.15
C PRO A 71 -18.93 12.21 -1.85
N VAL A 72 -18.49 13.46 -1.73
CA VAL A 72 -17.70 13.94 -0.57
C VAL A 72 -18.44 13.75 0.76
N ASP A 73 -19.74 13.91 0.77
CA ASP A 73 -20.61 13.73 1.95
C ASP A 73 -20.72 12.26 2.42
N LYS A 74 -20.23 11.31 1.61
CA LYS A 74 -20.16 9.88 1.93
C LYS A 74 -18.74 9.35 2.15
N MET A 75 -17.76 10.23 2.05
CA MET A 75 -16.36 9.87 2.31
C MET A 75 -16.05 9.90 3.80
N GLY A 76 -15.14 9.05 4.22
CA GLY A 76 -14.48 9.17 5.51
C GLY A 76 -13.66 10.46 5.59
N PRO A 77 -13.34 10.91 6.81
CA PRO A 77 -12.66 12.20 6.99
C PRO A 77 -11.23 12.24 6.38
N THR A 78 -10.61 11.10 6.09
CA THR A 78 -9.30 11.03 5.41
C THR A 78 -9.43 11.31 3.92
N ASP A 79 -10.40 10.67 3.25
CA ASP A 79 -10.61 10.83 1.82
C ASP A 79 -11.19 12.20 1.47
N SER A 80 -12.11 12.74 2.28
CA SER A 80 -12.63 14.10 2.11
C SER A 80 -11.53 15.15 2.26
N PHE A 81 -10.63 15.02 3.26
CA PHE A 81 -9.44 15.86 3.39
C PHE A 81 -8.58 15.85 2.12
N THR A 82 -8.39 14.66 1.54
CA THR A 82 -7.62 14.47 0.33
C THR A 82 -8.25 15.14 -0.88
N VAL A 83 -9.54 14.89 -1.12
CA VAL A 83 -10.27 15.49 -2.26
C VAL A 83 -10.24 17.01 -2.26
N GLU A 84 -10.35 17.64 -1.08
CA GLU A 84 -10.29 19.09 -0.93
C GLU A 84 -8.94 19.70 -1.34
N ARG A 85 -7.87 18.89 -1.36
CA ARG A 85 -6.49 19.34 -1.61
C ARG A 85 -5.92 18.92 -2.95
N LEU A 86 -6.51 17.91 -3.58
CA LEU A 86 -6.06 17.45 -4.88
C LEU A 86 -6.47 18.41 -5.99
N SER A 87 -5.52 18.83 -6.81
CA SER A 87 -5.78 19.53 -8.06
C SER A 87 -6.55 18.66 -9.05
N SER A 88 -7.21 19.29 -10.03
CA SER A 88 -7.85 18.55 -11.13
C SER A 88 -6.85 17.71 -11.90
N VAL A 89 -5.63 18.21 -12.12
CA VAL A 89 -4.56 17.48 -12.84
C VAL A 89 -4.16 16.21 -12.09
N SER A 90 -4.06 16.26 -10.76
CA SER A 90 -3.74 15.08 -9.94
C SER A 90 -4.90 14.08 -9.91
N ARG A 91 -6.14 14.56 -9.86
CA ARG A 91 -7.33 13.70 -9.96
C ARG A 91 -7.45 13.04 -11.34
N ASP A 92 -7.19 13.78 -12.42
CA ASP A 92 -7.19 13.24 -13.78
C ASP A 92 -6.12 12.15 -13.95
N TRP A 93 -4.92 12.35 -13.38
CA TRP A 93 -3.89 11.32 -13.36
C TRP A 93 -4.35 10.08 -12.58
N LEU A 94 -4.88 10.25 -11.38
CA LEU A 94 -5.36 9.14 -10.54
C LEU A 94 -6.45 8.35 -11.28
N ALA A 95 -7.32 9.02 -12.03
CA ALA A 95 -8.36 8.39 -12.85
C ALA A 95 -7.81 7.52 -14.00
N THR A 96 -6.54 7.69 -14.39
CA THR A 96 -5.90 6.82 -15.40
C THR A 96 -5.44 5.48 -14.84
N THR A 97 -5.34 5.34 -13.53
CA THR A 97 -4.90 4.11 -12.88
C THR A 97 -5.93 2.99 -13.04
N LYS A 98 -5.44 1.76 -13.18
CA LYS A 98 -6.29 0.57 -13.34
C LYS A 98 -6.43 -0.17 -12.01
N PRO A 99 -7.53 -0.91 -11.78
CA PRO A 99 -7.68 -1.70 -10.56
C PRO A 99 -6.65 -2.82 -10.44
N THR A 100 -6.24 -3.42 -11.56
CA THR A 100 -5.22 -4.48 -11.61
C THR A 100 -4.38 -4.36 -12.86
N VAL A 101 -3.18 -4.92 -12.84
CA VAL A 101 -2.27 -4.99 -14.00
C VAL A 101 -1.54 -6.32 -14.02
N ARG A 102 -1.56 -6.99 -15.17
CA ARG A 102 -0.62 -8.07 -15.45
C ARG A 102 0.65 -7.45 -16.03
N LEU A 103 1.67 -7.32 -15.18
CA LEU A 103 2.93 -6.66 -15.56
C LEU A 103 3.73 -7.49 -16.57
N THR A 104 3.76 -8.80 -16.35
CA THR A 104 4.31 -9.84 -17.25
C THR A 104 3.46 -11.10 -17.12
N ASP A 105 3.75 -12.13 -17.91
CA ASP A 105 3.09 -13.44 -17.76
C ASP A 105 3.27 -14.01 -16.34
N ASP A 106 4.39 -13.68 -15.68
CA ASP A 106 4.73 -14.19 -14.35
C ASP A 106 4.23 -13.32 -13.19
N ILE A 107 3.84 -12.04 -13.43
CA ILE A 107 3.60 -11.07 -12.35
C ILE A 107 2.24 -10.40 -12.53
N PHE A 108 1.41 -10.54 -11.51
CA PHE A 108 0.11 -9.89 -11.39
C PHE A 108 0.12 -8.89 -10.24
N LEU A 109 -0.47 -7.70 -10.47
CA LEU A 109 -0.60 -6.61 -9.50
C LEU A 109 -2.07 -6.38 -9.16
N CYS A 110 -2.41 -6.42 -7.88
CA CYS A 110 -3.70 -6.02 -7.32
C CYS A 110 -3.48 -5.19 -6.04
N HIS A 111 -4.48 -4.45 -5.58
CA HIS A 111 -4.36 -3.74 -4.30
C HIS A 111 -4.75 -4.65 -3.13
N GLY A 112 -5.98 -5.12 -3.10
CA GLY A 112 -6.46 -6.15 -2.18
C GLY A 112 -6.35 -7.53 -2.82
N THR A 113 -7.50 -8.19 -3.12
CA THR A 113 -7.55 -9.43 -3.91
C THR A 113 -7.60 -9.14 -5.41
N PRO A 114 -7.42 -10.14 -6.30
CA PRO A 114 -7.49 -9.94 -7.74
C PRO A 114 -8.81 -9.36 -8.26
N ASP A 115 -9.90 -9.54 -7.55
CA ASP A 115 -11.25 -9.09 -7.92
C ASP A 115 -11.85 -8.00 -7.02
N ASN A 116 -11.15 -7.63 -5.93
CA ASN A 116 -11.68 -6.67 -4.96
C ASN A 116 -10.54 -5.89 -4.28
N ASP A 117 -10.53 -4.57 -4.40
CA ASP A 117 -9.51 -3.69 -3.84
C ASP A 117 -9.64 -3.46 -2.32
N ASP A 118 -10.76 -3.86 -1.72
CA ASP A 118 -11.10 -3.62 -0.30
C ASP A 118 -11.05 -4.91 0.55
N ARG A 119 -10.72 -6.06 -0.07
CA ARG A 119 -10.61 -7.34 0.61
C ARG A 119 -9.14 -7.68 0.86
N TYR A 120 -8.82 -8.10 2.09
CA TYR A 120 -7.47 -8.52 2.45
C TYR A 120 -7.08 -9.84 1.80
N LEU A 121 -5.97 -9.86 1.04
CA LEU A 121 -5.43 -11.09 0.46
C LEU A 121 -4.55 -11.84 1.46
N THR A 122 -3.66 -11.14 2.16
CA THR A 122 -2.61 -11.75 2.99
C THR A 122 -2.91 -11.75 4.49
N GLU A 123 -4.04 -11.18 4.89
CA GLU A 123 -4.46 -11.14 6.29
C GLU A 123 -5.93 -11.59 6.43
N LYS A 124 -6.23 -12.30 7.51
CA LYS A 124 -7.59 -12.60 7.94
C LYS A 124 -7.90 -11.86 9.23
N VAL A 125 -9.11 -11.33 9.32
CA VAL A 125 -9.59 -10.61 10.50
C VAL A 125 -10.77 -11.36 11.08
N ASP A 126 -10.56 -12.00 12.22
CA ASP A 126 -11.58 -12.66 13.05
C ASP A 126 -11.45 -12.29 14.53
N GLY A 127 -10.70 -11.21 14.82
CA GLY A 127 -10.41 -10.64 16.12
C GLY A 127 -9.90 -9.21 16.02
N PRO A 128 -9.32 -8.64 17.08
CA PRO A 128 -8.89 -7.24 17.12
C PRO A 128 -7.62 -6.94 16.29
N LYS A 129 -7.00 -7.96 15.68
CA LYS A 129 -5.81 -7.83 14.82
C LYS A 129 -5.91 -8.79 13.64
N GLY A 130 -5.35 -8.38 12.50
CA GLY A 130 -5.12 -9.27 11.38
C GLY A 130 -4.07 -10.33 11.68
N HIS A 131 -4.20 -11.48 11.06
CA HIS A 131 -3.23 -12.58 11.12
C HIS A 131 -3.16 -13.33 9.79
N LEU A 132 -2.06 -14.04 9.56
CA LEU A 132 -1.87 -14.82 8.34
C LEU A 132 -2.95 -15.93 8.26
N PRO A 133 -3.77 -15.97 7.18
CA PRO A 133 -4.74 -17.04 6.98
C PRO A 133 -4.07 -18.36 6.59
N ASP A 134 -4.82 -19.45 6.64
CA ASP A 134 -4.38 -20.73 6.09
C ASP A 134 -4.31 -20.70 4.55
N GLU A 135 -3.60 -21.66 3.96
CA GLU A 135 -3.36 -21.72 2.51
C GLU A 135 -4.65 -21.87 1.69
N ASP A 136 -5.66 -22.58 2.21
CA ASP A 136 -6.92 -22.76 1.51
C ASP A 136 -7.71 -21.45 1.42
N THR A 137 -7.68 -20.66 2.47
CA THR A 137 -8.22 -19.29 2.47
C THR A 137 -7.48 -18.41 1.47
N LEU A 138 -6.13 -18.42 1.47
CA LEU A 138 -5.35 -17.65 0.48
C LEU A 138 -5.67 -18.03 -0.96
N LEU A 139 -5.79 -19.33 -1.25
CA LEU A 139 -6.14 -19.83 -2.57
C LEU A 139 -7.56 -19.43 -2.99
N ALA A 140 -8.51 -19.42 -2.06
CA ALA A 140 -9.87 -18.96 -2.33
C ALA A 140 -9.89 -17.47 -2.67
N GLU A 141 -9.13 -16.64 -1.95
CA GLU A 141 -9.04 -15.18 -2.19
C GLU A 141 -8.34 -14.84 -3.51
N LEU A 142 -7.51 -15.74 -4.07
CA LEU A 142 -6.92 -15.55 -5.39
C LEU A 142 -7.94 -15.65 -6.53
N ASN A 143 -9.12 -16.18 -6.30
CA ASN A 143 -10.20 -16.26 -7.27
C ASN A 143 -9.78 -16.80 -8.65
N GLY A 144 -8.88 -17.80 -8.68
CA GLY A 144 -8.39 -18.43 -9.90
C GLY A 144 -7.24 -17.69 -10.60
N GLU A 145 -6.64 -16.63 -10.01
CA GLU A 145 -5.43 -16.00 -10.54
C GLU A 145 -4.25 -17.00 -10.50
N THR A 146 -3.55 -17.14 -11.63
CA THR A 146 -2.53 -18.18 -11.85
C THR A 146 -1.13 -17.66 -12.04
N ALA A 147 -0.89 -16.34 -11.97
CA ALA A 147 0.44 -15.78 -12.09
C ALA A 147 1.39 -16.38 -11.03
N PRO A 148 2.63 -16.72 -11.37
CA PRO A 148 3.62 -17.21 -10.42
C PRO A 148 3.87 -16.29 -9.23
N VAL A 149 3.82 -14.98 -9.44
CA VAL A 149 3.97 -13.95 -8.39
C VAL A 149 2.77 -13.01 -8.42
N ILE A 150 2.10 -12.86 -7.29
CA ILE A 150 1.03 -11.90 -7.09
C ILE A 150 1.51 -10.85 -6.08
N CYS A 151 1.55 -9.59 -6.49
CA CYS A 151 1.89 -8.46 -5.63
C CYS A 151 0.60 -7.76 -5.19
N CYS A 152 0.40 -7.61 -3.88
CA CYS A 152 -0.74 -6.93 -3.27
C CYS A 152 -0.27 -5.93 -2.20
N GLY A 153 -1.14 -4.98 -1.83
CA GLY A 153 -0.94 -3.99 -0.77
C GLY A 153 -2.01 -4.09 0.31
N HIS A 154 -2.66 -2.96 0.61
CA HIS A 154 -3.86 -2.77 1.42
C HIS A 154 -3.72 -3.09 2.92
N THR A 155 -3.09 -4.20 3.29
CA THR A 155 -2.97 -4.59 4.71
C THR A 155 -1.87 -3.85 5.45
N HIS A 156 -0.94 -3.18 4.75
CA HIS A 156 0.27 -2.52 5.27
C HIS A 156 1.25 -3.48 5.98
N ILE A 157 0.95 -4.78 6.02
CA ILE A 157 1.78 -5.79 6.68
C ILE A 157 2.67 -6.48 5.65
N PRO A 158 4.00 -6.34 5.74
CA PRO A 158 4.89 -6.98 4.78
C PRO A 158 4.80 -8.51 4.88
N ARG A 159 4.65 -9.16 3.72
CA ARG A 159 4.55 -10.60 3.61
C ARG A 159 5.24 -11.12 2.34
N VAL A 160 5.93 -12.23 2.48
CA VAL A 160 6.31 -13.09 1.36
C VAL A 160 5.80 -14.50 1.70
N ILE A 161 4.79 -14.98 0.96
CA ILE A 161 4.11 -16.23 1.25
C ILE A 161 4.24 -17.13 0.02
N ARG A 162 4.86 -18.30 0.18
CA ARG A 162 4.89 -19.32 -0.87
C ARG A 162 3.79 -20.35 -0.62
N LEU A 163 2.85 -20.45 -1.55
CA LEU A 163 1.79 -21.45 -1.53
C LEU A 163 2.36 -22.82 -1.91
N GLN A 164 2.13 -23.83 -1.06
CA GLN A 164 2.68 -25.16 -1.26
C GLN A 164 1.94 -25.94 -2.36
N LYS A 165 0.63 -25.72 -2.48
CA LYS A 165 -0.23 -26.44 -3.44
C LYS A 165 -0.03 -25.99 -4.88
N THR A 166 0.28 -24.71 -5.13
CA THR A 166 0.42 -24.13 -6.47
C THR A 166 1.84 -23.69 -6.81
N GLY A 167 2.67 -23.45 -5.80
CA GLY A 167 4.00 -22.89 -5.96
C GLY A 167 4.02 -21.37 -6.17
N GLN A 168 2.87 -20.71 -6.23
CA GLN A 168 2.74 -19.25 -6.36
C GLN A 168 3.34 -18.54 -5.15
N VAL A 169 3.79 -17.30 -5.36
CA VAL A 169 4.27 -16.44 -4.28
C VAL A 169 3.38 -15.20 -4.20
N LEU A 170 2.89 -14.90 -2.99
CA LEU A 170 2.21 -13.66 -2.66
C LEU A 170 3.22 -12.72 -2.02
N LEU A 171 3.31 -11.50 -2.53
CA LEU A 171 4.18 -10.44 -2.02
C LEU A 171 3.32 -9.24 -1.61
N ASN A 172 3.37 -8.88 -0.34
CA ASN A 172 2.94 -7.58 0.16
C ASN A 172 4.19 -6.82 0.60
N PRO A 173 4.50 -5.63 0.04
CA PRO A 173 5.71 -4.89 0.40
C PRO A 173 5.59 -4.16 1.75
N GLY A 174 4.42 -4.19 2.40
CA GLY A 174 4.08 -3.27 3.46
C GLY A 174 3.74 -1.87 2.92
N SER A 175 3.65 -0.89 3.79
CA SER A 175 3.28 0.48 3.45
C SER A 175 4.49 1.41 3.42
N VAL A 176 4.54 2.27 2.40
CA VAL A 176 5.49 3.39 2.35
C VAL A 176 5.13 4.45 3.39
N GLY A 177 3.85 4.84 3.46
CA GLY A 177 3.45 6.06 4.15
C GLY A 177 2.67 5.90 5.44
N LEU A 178 2.08 4.73 5.73
CA LEU A 178 1.24 4.51 6.91
C LEU A 178 1.50 3.14 7.55
N PRO A 179 2.32 3.06 8.60
CA PRO A 179 2.75 1.78 9.17
C PRO A 179 1.68 1.06 9.99
N SER A 180 0.61 1.74 10.39
CA SER A 180 -0.51 1.13 11.11
C SER A 180 -1.81 1.92 10.97
N TYR A 181 -2.94 1.23 11.01
CA TYR A 181 -4.27 1.82 10.95
C TYR A 181 -5.29 1.00 11.73
N GLU A 182 -6.47 1.60 11.96
CA GLU A 182 -7.67 0.97 12.49
C GLU A 182 -8.72 0.92 11.39
N ASP A 183 -9.46 -0.20 11.30
CA ASP A 183 -10.59 -0.38 10.41
C ASP A 183 -11.76 -1.03 11.15
N ASP A 184 -12.98 -0.78 10.67
CA ASP A 184 -14.23 -1.30 11.24
C ASP A 184 -14.75 -2.54 10.48
N HIS A 185 -14.17 -2.90 9.32
CA HIS A 185 -14.62 -4.02 8.49
C HIS A 185 -13.58 -5.13 8.40
N PRO A 186 -13.98 -6.43 8.51
CA PRO A 186 -15.34 -6.94 8.77
C PRO A 186 -15.83 -6.69 10.21
N HIS A 187 -14.97 -6.33 11.12
CA HIS A 187 -15.19 -5.83 12.48
C HIS A 187 -13.97 -5.05 12.93
N ARG A 188 -14.13 -4.26 13.95
CA ARG A 188 -13.11 -3.33 14.42
C ARG A 188 -11.80 -4.04 14.76
N HIS A 189 -10.73 -3.65 14.09
CA HIS A 189 -9.40 -4.23 14.24
C HIS A 189 -8.30 -3.20 13.94
N VAL A 190 -7.07 -3.58 14.23
CA VAL A 190 -5.87 -2.81 13.86
C VAL A 190 -4.92 -3.65 13.00
N MET A 191 -4.32 -3.01 12.02
CA MET A 191 -3.14 -3.48 11.29
C MET A 191 -1.93 -2.71 11.78
N GLU A 192 -0.86 -3.40 12.21
CA GLU A 192 0.30 -2.78 12.84
C GLU A 192 1.60 -3.40 12.35
N ALA A 193 2.43 -2.63 11.65
CA ALA A 193 3.76 -3.06 11.20
C ALA A 193 4.83 -2.98 12.29
N GLY A 194 4.52 -2.38 13.45
CA GLY A 194 5.37 -2.38 14.65
C GLY A 194 6.56 -1.41 14.64
N SER A 195 6.72 -0.60 13.61
CA SER A 195 7.74 0.46 13.56
C SER A 195 7.38 1.55 12.54
N PRO A 196 7.84 2.81 12.71
CA PRO A 196 7.44 3.96 11.90
C PRO A 196 8.07 4.02 10.50
N HIS A 197 8.95 3.09 10.18
CA HIS A 197 9.75 3.09 8.96
C HIS A 197 8.89 2.97 7.69
N ALA A 198 9.29 3.67 6.65
CA ALA A 198 8.77 3.43 5.31
C ALA A 198 9.22 2.05 4.80
N ARG A 199 8.32 1.32 4.14
CA ARG A 199 8.62 -0.02 3.62
C ARG A 199 8.33 -0.11 2.14
N TYR A 200 9.18 -0.89 1.44
CA TYR A 200 8.93 -1.36 0.10
C TYR A 200 9.66 -2.70 -0.10
N ALA A 201 9.44 -3.39 -1.21
CA ALA A 201 10.11 -4.63 -1.52
C ALA A 201 10.92 -4.54 -2.81
N LEU A 202 12.05 -5.26 -2.85
CA LEU A 202 12.76 -5.57 -4.07
C LEU A 202 12.54 -7.05 -4.41
N MET A 203 12.23 -7.34 -5.66
CA MET A 203 12.19 -8.70 -6.18
C MET A 203 13.16 -8.82 -7.35
N THR A 204 13.97 -9.87 -7.35
CA THR A 204 14.96 -10.14 -8.41
C THR A 204 14.77 -11.53 -8.97
N ASN A 205 14.74 -11.62 -10.32
CA ASN A 205 14.71 -12.89 -11.00
C ASN A 205 16.12 -13.24 -11.48
N ASN A 206 16.69 -14.33 -10.92
CA ASN A 206 17.96 -14.87 -11.31
C ASN A 206 17.74 -16.30 -11.89
N SER A 207 17.83 -16.42 -13.21
CA SER A 207 17.71 -17.72 -13.91
C SER A 207 16.40 -18.49 -13.60
N GLY A 208 15.29 -17.78 -13.52
CA GLY A 208 13.96 -18.38 -13.29
C GLY A 208 13.53 -18.49 -11.80
N ALA A 209 14.40 -18.10 -10.86
CA ALA A 209 14.06 -18.07 -9.44
C ALA A 209 13.89 -16.63 -8.95
N TRP A 210 12.78 -16.36 -8.29
CA TRP A 210 12.49 -15.06 -7.64
C TRP A 210 13.08 -15.02 -6.23
N ASN A 211 13.83 -13.94 -5.94
CA ASN A 211 14.30 -13.59 -4.60
C ASN A 211 13.60 -12.31 -4.17
N PHE A 212 13.30 -12.20 -2.87
CA PHE A 212 12.56 -11.10 -2.29
C PHE A 212 13.39 -10.47 -1.17
N GLN A 213 13.41 -9.15 -1.10
CA GLN A 213 14.09 -8.40 -0.06
C GLN A 213 13.18 -7.28 0.43
N GLU A 214 12.86 -7.29 1.70
CA GLU A 214 12.20 -6.16 2.35
C GLU A 214 13.19 -5.01 2.55
N LYS A 215 12.76 -3.79 2.27
CA LYS A 215 13.48 -2.54 2.50
C LYS A 215 12.75 -1.75 3.58
N ILE A 216 13.49 -1.35 4.60
CA ILE A 216 12.98 -0.64 5.78
C ILE A 216 13.80 0.63 5.93
N LEU A 217 13.16 1.80 5.74
CA LEU A 217 13.85 3.08 5.61
C LEU A 217 13.44 4.07 6.70
N THR A 218 14.41 4.77 7.23
CA THR A 218 14.18 5.92 8.10
C THR A 218 13.84 7.15 7.26
N TYR A 219 12.86 7.92 7.73
CA TYR A 219 12.50 9.23 7.19
C TYR A 219 12.11 10.16 8.35
N ASP A 220 11.75 11.40 8.09
CA ASP A 220 11.30 12.33 9.14
C ASP A 220 9.82 12.08 9.52
N TRP A 221 9.58 10.97 10.23
CA TRP A 221 8.24 10.61 10.69
C TRP A 221 7.69 11.53 11.79
N ASP A 222 8.54 12.24 12.52
CA ASP A 222 8.09 13.20 13.52
C ASP A 222 7.45 14.42 12.88
N THR A 223 8.00 14.92 11.77
CA THR A 223 7.38 15.97 10.96
C THR A 223 6.07 15.48 10.35
N ALA A 224 6.02 14.26 9.78
CA ALA A 224 4.79 13.69 9.23
C ALA A 224 3.70 13.53 10.31
N ALA A 225 4.07 13.03 11.49
CA ALA A 225 3.16 12.91 12.62
C ALA A 225 2.67 14.27 13.14
N GLY A 226 3.55 15.28 13.13
CA GLY A 226 3.19 16.67 13.45
C GLY A 226 2.13 17.23 12.51
N GLU A 227 2.26 16.96 11.21
CA GLU A 227 1.27 17.38 10.20
C GLU A 227 -0.07 16.66 10.40
N ALA A 228 -0.05 15.33 10.62
CA ALA A 228 -1.27 14.58 10.93
C ALA A 228 -1.97 15.11 12.20
N GLN A 229 -1.20 15.44 13.24
CA GLN A 229 -1.74 16.04 14.47
C GLN A 229 -2.37 17.41 14.22
N LYS A 230 -1.72 18.26 13.45
CA LYS A 230 -2.20 19.60 13.05
C LYS A 230 -3.51 19.50 12.25
N ASN A 231 -3.64 18.48 11.41
CA ASN A 231 -4.82 18.20 10.62
C ASN A 231 -5.92 17.42 11.39
N GLY A 232 -5.81 17.35 12.74
CA GLY A 232 -6.83 16.76 13.61
C GLY A 232 -6.88 15.22 13.59
N ARG A 233 -5.76 14.56 13.25
CA ARG A 233 -5.66 13.11 13.15
C ARG A 233 -4.66 12.49 14.16
N PRO A 234 -4.99 12.49 15.46
CA PRO A 234 -4.06 12.00 16.49
C PRO A 234 -3.75 10.49 16.39
N GLY A 235 -4.69 9.67 15.87
CA GLY A 235 -4.44 8.25 15.59
C GLY A 235 -3.35 8.06 14.54
N TRP A 236 -3.42 8.81 13.43
CA TRP A 236 -2.38 8.85 12.40
C TRP A 236 -1.04 9.32 12.96
N ALA A 237 -1.06 10.40 13.74
CA ALA A 237 0.18 10.92 14.36
C ALA A 237 0.85 9.88 15.26
N ARG A 238 0.08 9.07 15.98
CA ARG A 238 0.60 7.97 16.80
C ARG A 238 1.17 6.86 15.93
N SER A 239 0.42 6.42 14.93
CA SER A 239 0.86 5.42 13.96
C SER A 239 2.19 5.80 13.33
N LEU A 240 2.30 7.01 12.80
CA LEU A 240 3.50 7.53 12.14
C LEU A 240 4.72 7.59 13.07
N ARG A 241 4.54 7.85 14.39
CA ARG A 241 5.67 7.91 15.33
C ARG A 241 6.22 6.58 15.76
N ASN A 242 5.42 5.53 15.80
CA ASN A 242 5.85 4.28 16.42
C ASN A 242 5.45 2.99 15.69
N GLY A 243 4.60 3.08 14.65
CA GLY A 243 4.12 1.91 13.91
C GLY A 243 3.02 1.12 14.62
N PHE A 244 2.39 1.71 15.66
CA PHE A 244 1.25 1.14 16.37
C PHE A 244 0.10 2.14 16.39
N TYR A 245 -1.10 1.65 16.15
CA TYR A 245 -2.30 2.49 16.25
C TYR A 245 -2.71 2.72 17.71
N GLY A 246 -2.47 1.74 18.54
CA GLY A 246 -2.79 1.72 19.96
C GLY A 246 -3.97 0.81 20.28
N PRO A 247 -4.36 0.72 21.56
CA PRO A 247 -5.48 -0.11 21.95
C PRO A 247 -6.77 0.40 21.30
N LEU A 248 -7.60 -0.54 20.84
CA LEU A 248 -8.97 -0.26 20.42
C LEU A 248 -9.73 0.35 21.62
N SER A 249 -10.24 1.54 21.49
CA SER A 249 -10.98 2.26 22.54
C SER A 249 -12.45 1.85 22.60
#